data_140c05f9eb7f398b5fbb20bc1acca984
#
_entry.id   140c05f9eb7f398b5fbb20bc1acca984
#
_cell.length_a   1.000
_cell.length_b   1.000
_cell.length_c   1.000
_cell.angle_alpha   90.00
_cell.angle_beta   90.00
_cell.angle_gamma   90.00
#
_symmetry.space_group_name_H-M   'P 1'
#
loop_
_entity.id
_entity.type
_entity.pdbx_description
1 polymer ?
#
loop_
_entity_poly.entity_id
_entity_poly.type
_entity_poly.pdbx_seq_one_letter_code
_entity_poly.pdbx_strand_id
1 'polypeptide(L)'
;MYTYIIIDDERLIRLGLISKIEEISSEKFECIGEAENGKKGMELLEEITPDIIITDMKMAKMDGVEFLKNLHEIHPDIPVIVISGYKAFDYMSQAIEHGVVGYVLKPFSTEEIEKQLLKAVSRIEQNKNLTRMREKISDLEQSQEDMEFIKVITEPWNEEENDKQGFCMDNWHRS
;
A
#
# COMPACT_ATOMS: atom_id res chain seq x y z
N MET A 1 -11.61 -7.67 10.31
CA MET A 1 -10.72 -8.84 10.37
C MET A 1 -9.59 -8.59 9.39
N TYR A 2 -8.35 -8.77 9.79
CA TYR A 2 -7.16 -8.61 8.94
C TYR A 2 -6.68 -9.99 8.49
N THR A 3 -6.37 -10.12 7.21
CA THR A 3 -5.85 -11.35 6.65
C THR A 3 -4.32 -11.34 6.60
N TYR A 4 -3.69 -12.49 6.78
CA TYR A 4 -2.24 -12.59 6.65
C TYR A 4 -1.80 -13.89 5.98
N ILE A 5 -0.59 -13.86 5.40
CA ILE A 5 0.12 -15.06 4.94
C ILE A 5 1.45 -15.20 5.65
N ILE A 6 1.94 -16.43 5.73
CA ILE A 6 3.25 -16.75 6.31
C ILE A 6 4.14 -17.43 5.28
N ILE A 7 5.37 -16.95 5.16
CA ILE A 7 6.39 -17.47 4.25
C ILE A 7 7.63 -17.84 5.07
N ASP A 8 7.86 -19.13 5.25
CA ASP A 8 8.98 -19.67 6.03
C ASP A 8 9.23 -21.13 5.59
N ASP A 9 10.46 -21.56 5.38
CA ASP A 9 10.76 -22.93 4.94
C ASP A 9 10.57 -23.96 6.06
N GLU A 10 10.55 -23.53 7.31
CA GLU A 10 10.33 -24.37 8.48
C GLU A 10 8.82 -24.47 8.82
N ARG A 11 8.20 -25.59 8.47
CA ARG A 11 6.77 -25.83 8.77
C ARG A 11 6.39 -25.63 10.24
N LEU A 12 7.27 -26.04 11.17
CA LEU A 12 7.00 -25.88 12.62
C LEU A 12 6.96 -24.42 13.04
N ILE A 13 7.76 -23.57 12.41
CA ILE A 13 7.73 -22.13 12.66
C ILE A 13 6.40 -21.54 12.16
N ARG A 14 5.93 -21.90 10.94
CA ARG A 14 4.64 -21.44 10.43
C ARG A 14 3.49 -21.83 11.35
N LEU A 15 3.42 -23.10 11.76
CA LEU A 15 2.39 -23.56 12.70
C LEU A 15 2.46 -22.87 14.07
N GLY A 16 3.67 -22.64 14.57
CA GLY A 16 3.88 -21.91 15.82
C GLY A 16 3.43 -20.46 15.75
N LEU A 17 3.64 -19.80 14.61
CA LEU A 17 3.17 -18.44 14.37
C LEU A 17 1.64 -18.36 14.30
N ILE A 18 1.01 -19.26 13.54
CA ILE A 18 -0.45 -19.33 13.45
C ILE A 18 -1.04 -19.50 14.84
N SER A 19 -0.55 -20.49 15.62
CA SER A 19 -1.05 -20.74 16.98
C SER A 19 -0.91 -19.52 17.90
N LYS A 20 0.21 -18.80 17.83
CA LYS A 20 0.41 -17.59 18.65
C LYS A 20 -0.49 -16.43 18.20
N ILE A 21 -0.71 -16.27 16.89
CA ILE A 21 -1.59 -15.24 16.38
C ILE A 21 -3.06 -15.52 16.72
N GLU A 22 -3.47 -16.77 16.67
CA GLU A 22 -4.79 -17.21 17.14
C GLU A 22 -4.98 -16.97 18.65
N GLU A 23 -3.95 -17.18 19.45
CA GLU A 23 -3.95 -16.89 20.90
C GLU A 23 -4.11 -15.37 21.16
N ILE A 24 -3.48 -14.52 20.34
CA ILE A 24 -3.62 -13.06 20.44
C ILE A 24 -5.06 -12.64 20.15
N SER A 25 -5.61 -13.00 19.01
CA SER A 25 -7.01 -12.73 18.64
C SER A 25 -7.41 -13.41 17.33
N SER A 26 -8.05 -14.55 17.42
CA SER A 26 -8.66 -15.26 16.26
C SER A 26 -9.79 -14.46 15.58
N GLU A 27 -10.41 -13.51 16.27
CA GLU A 27 -11.45 -12.65 15.70
C GLU A 27 -10.88 -11.49 14.87
N LYS A 28 -9.62 -11.11 15.11
CA LYS A 28 -8.98 -9.97 14.42
C LYS A 28 -8.10 -10.39 13.24
N PHE A 29 -7.48 -11.58 13.32
CA PHE A 29 -6.49 -12.04 12.35
C PHE A 29 -6.85 -13.40 11.80
N GLU A 30 -6.73 -13.57 10.49
CA GLU A 30 -6.98 -14.84 9.77
C GLU A 30 -5.81 -15.18 8.87
N CYS A 31 -5.26 -16.40 9.02
CA CYS A 31 -4.27 -16.94 8.10
C CYS A 31 -4.95 -17.44 6.83
N ILE A 32 -4.72 -16.78 5.70
CA ILE A 32 -5.32 -17.14 4.42
C ILE A 32 -4.36 -17.89 3.50
N GLY A 33 -3.11 -18.09 3.92
CA GLY A 33 -2.16 -18.86 3.13
C GLY A 33 -0.79 -19.02 3.78
N GLU A 34 -0.10 -20.06 3.33
CA GLU A 34 1.27 -20.40 3.75
C GLU A 34 2.14 -20.70 2.53
N ALA A 35 3.39 -20.30 2.56
CA ALA A 35 4.39 -20.66 1.55
C ALA A 35 5.71 -21.10 2.20
N GLU A 36 6.41 -22.02 1.54
CA GLU A 36 7.68 -22.58 2.04
C GLU A 36 8.93 -21.84 1.53
N ASN A 37 8.79 -20.85 0.67
CA ASN A 37 9.87 -20.02 0.15
C ASN A 37 9.29 -18.78 -0.57
N GLY A 38 10.16 -17.80 -0.85
CA GLY A 38 9.75 -16.56 -1.49
C GLY A 38 9.08 -16.77 -2.85
N LYS A 39 9.54 -17.73 -3.66
CA LYS A 39 8.93 -18.01 -4.97
C LYS A 39 7.47 -18.46 -4.84
N LYS A 40 7.19 -19.41 -3.94
CA LYS A 40 5.82 -19.84 -3.65
C LYS A 40 4.99 -18.74 -2.99
N GLY A 41 5.64 -17.86 -2.23
CA GLY A 41 5.00 -16.66 -1.71
C GLY A 41 4.52 -15.73 -2.82
N MET A 42 5.34 -15.49 -3.86
CA MET A 42 4.94 -14.70 -5.04
C MET A 42 3.82 -15.38 -5.83
N GLU A 43 3.91 -16.69 -6.07
CA GLU A 43 2.85 -17.48 -6.73
C GLU A 43 1.51 -17.37 -5.96
N LEU A 44 1.55 -17.43 -4.64
CA LEU A 44 0.38 -17.28 -3.78
C LEU A 44 -0.25 -15.88 -3.89
N LEU A 45 0.55 -14.83 -4.01
CA LEU A 45 0.10 -13.45 -4.17
C LEU A 45 -0.54 -13.15 -5.52
N GLU A 46 -0.38 -14.02 -6.52
CA GLU A 46 -1.15 -13.95 -7.78
C GLU A 46 -2.61 -14.36 -7.59
N GLU A 47 -2.90 -15.20 -6.58
CA GLU A 47 -4.24 -15.74 -6.32
C GLU A 47 -4.97 -14.99 -5.20
N ILE A 48 -4.24 -14.50 -4.20
CA ILE A 48 -4.81 -13.85 -3.01
C ILE A 48 -4.05 -12.56 -2.65
N THR A 49 -4.76 -11.62 -2.04
CA THR A 49 -4.18 -10.36 -1.56
C THR A 49 -4.36 -10.26 -0.04
N PRO A 50 -3.33 -10.58 0.76
CA PRO A 50 -3.39 -10.44 2.22
C PRO A 50 -3.24 -8.98 2.65
N ASP A 51 -3.74 -8.67 3.85
CA ASP A 51 -3.50 -7.37 4.50
C ASP A 51 -2.08 -7.27 5.08
N ILE A 52 -1.48 -8.40 5.50
CA ILE A 52 -0.16 -8.47 6.16
C ILE A 52 0.62 -9.68 5.63
N ILE A 53 1.91 -9.51 5.42
CA ILE A 53 2.81 -10.62 5.10
C ILE A 53 3.79 -10.82 6.25
N ILE A 54 3.98 -12.08 6.65
CA ILE A 54 4.99 -12.48 7.64
C ILE A 54 5.99 -13.38 6.92
N THR A 55 7.26 -12.99 6.86
CA THR A 55 8.28 -13.75 6.09
C THR A 55 9.55 -13.98 6.88
N ASP A 56 10.18 -15.16 6.68
CA ASP A 56 11.57 -15.35 7.08
C ASP A 56 12.51 -14.68 6.07
N MET A 57 13.70 -14.30 6.54
CA MET A 57 14.76 -13.74 5.68
C MET A 57 15.60 -14.81 5.01
N LYS A 58 15.74 -15.98 5.60
CA LYS A 58 16.66 -17.01 5.12
C LYS A 58 15.90 -18.25 4.68
N MET A 59 15.57 -18.29 3.42
CA MET A 59 14.84 -19.40 2.79
C MET A 59 15.58 -19.92 1.56
N ALA A 60 15.30 -21.17 1.18
CA ALA A 60 15.81 -21.76 -0.05
C ALA A 60 15.11 -21.16 -1.29
N LYS A 61 15.73 -21.23 -2.46
CA LYS A 61 15.27 -20.81 -3.78
C LYS A 61 15.20 -19.29 -3.95
N MET A 62 14.28 -18.61 -3.29
CA MET A 62 14.15 -17.16 -3.18
C MET A 62 14.16 -16.81 -1.71
N ASP A 63 15.17 -16.07 -1.28
CA ASP A 63 15.29 -15.62 0.10
C ASP A 63 14.36 -14.42 0.40
N GLY A 64 14.31 -14.00 1.67
CA GLY A 64 13.45 -12.92 2.09
C GLY A 64 13.81 -11.57 1.48
N VAL A 65 15.10 -11.31 1.17
CA VAL A 65 15.53 -10.04 0.56
C VAL A 65 15.03 -9.95 -0.87
N GLU A 66 15.24 -10.99 -1.66
CA GLU A 66 14.76 -11.07 -3.04
C GLU A 66 13.22 -11.04 -3.09
N PHE A 67 12.57 -11.73 -2.15
CA PHE A 67 11.11 -11.69 -2.02
C PHE A 67 10.60 -10.28 -1.72
N LEU A 68 11.19 -9.58 -0.76
CA LEU A 68 10.79 -8.20 -0.40
C LEU A 68 10.96 -7.22 -1.57
N LYS A 69 12.05 -7.35 -2.33
CA LYS A 69 12.29 -6.53 -3.51
C LYS A 69 11.19 -6.73 -4.56
N ASN A 70 10.88 -7.98 -4.92
CA ASN A 70 9.85 -8.30 -5.89
C ASN A 70 8.46 -7.89 -5.40
N LEU A 71 8.16 -8.10 -4.12
CA LEU A 71 6.91 -7.68 -3.50
C LEU A 71 6.72 -6.16 -3.58
N HIS A 72 7.76 -5.39 -3.28
CA HIS A 72 7.69 -3.93 -3.29
C HIS A 72 7.39 -3.35 -4.68
N GLU A 73 7.85 -4.01 -5.74
CA GLU A 73 7.55 -3.61 -7.12
C GLU A 73 6.08 -3.83 -7.51
N ILE A 74 5.42 -4.84 -6.94
CA ILE A 74 4.06 -5.24 -7.32
C ILE A 74 3.02 -4.76 -6.29
N HIS A 75 3.34 -4.87 -5.00
CA HIS A 75 2.47 -4.57 -3.88
C HIS A 75 3.16 -3.71 -2.81
N PRO A 76 3.53 -2.45 -3.11
CA PRO A 76 4.32 -1.59 -2.20
C PRO A 76 3.59 -1.23 -0.90
N ASP A 77 2.27 -1.34 -0.87
CA ASP A 77 1.44 -0.92 0.26
C ASP A 77 1.19 -2.01 1.31
N ILE A 78 1.52 -3.27 1.00
CA ILE A 78 1.31 -4.37 1.94
C ILE A 78 2.41 -4.34 3.01
N PRO A 79 2.06 -4.15 4.29
CA PRO A 79 3.05 -4.17 5.36
C PRO A 79 3.62 -5.56 5.57
N VAL A 80 4.95 -5.63 5.73
CA VAL A 80 5.67 -6.89 5.95
C VAL A 80 6.26 -6.92 7.35
N ILE A 81 6.08 -8.07 8.03
CA ILE A 81 6.75 -8.40 9.28
C ILE A 81 7.80 -9.46 8.97
N VAL A 82 9.05 -9.17 9.28
CA VAL A 82 10.16 -10.10 9.11
C VAL A 82 10.41 -10.88 10.40
N ILE A 83 10.55 -12.19 10.26
CA ILE A 83 10.97 -13.07 11.35
C ILE A 83 12.31 -13.70 10.98
N SER A 84 13.31 -13.63 11.84
CA SER A 84 14.64 -14.12 11.51
C SER A 84 15.38 -14.73 12.71
N GLY A 85 16.14 -15.77 12.46
CA GLY A 85 17.02 -16.39 13.45
C GLY A 85 18.34 -15.64 13.70
N TYR A 86 18.64 -14.61 12.93
CA TYR A 86 19.90 -13.89 12.98
C TYR A 86 19.70 -12.40 13.28
N LYS A 87 20.56 -11.84 14.15
CA LYS A 87 20.74 -10.39 14.32
C LYS A 87 21.51 -9.83 13.11
N ALA A 88 21.02 -10.03 11.91
CA ALA A 88 21.67 -9.54 10.70
C ALA A 88 21.31 -8.07 10.50
N PHE A 89 22.10 -7.18 11.09
CA PHE A 89 21.99 -5.73 10.92
C PHE A 89 22.05 -5.32 9.44
N ASP A 90 22.76 -6.08 8.61
CA ASP A 90 22.94 -5.82 7.19
C ASP A 90 21.63 -5.99 6.37
N TYR A 91 20.73 -6.88 6.79
CA TYR A 91 19.42 -7.06 6.16
C TYR A 91 18.39 -6.03 6.62
N MET A 92 18.56 -5.43 7.79
CA MET A 92 17.60 -4.49 8.35
C MET A 92 17.56 -3.17 7.58
N SER A 93 18.69 -2.69 7.07
CA SER A 93 18.76 -1.48 6.24
C SER A 93 18.03 -1.67 4.91
N GLN A 94 18.22 -2.80 4.25
CA GLN A 94 17.53 -3.16 3.00
C GLN A 94 16.03 -3.43 3.24
N ALA A 95 15.68 -4.08 4.35
CA ALA A 95 14.30 -4.36 4.69
C ALA A 95 13.46 -3.09 4.94
N ILE A 96 14.03 -2.08 5.57
CA ILE A 96 13.35 -0.78 5.82
C ILE A 96 12.99 -0.09 4.50
N GLU A 97 13.83 -0.17 3.47
CA GLU A 97 13.57 0.42 2.15
C GLU A 97 12.42 -0.26 1.41
N HIS A 98 12.06 -1.50 1.78
CA HIS A 98 11.07 -2.33 1.09
C HIS A 98 9.76 -2.56 1.87
N GLY A 99 9.34 -1.60 2.69
CA GLY A 99 8.01 -1.65 3.32
C GLY A 99 7.91 -2.52 4.58
N VAL A 100 9.03 -2.98 5.16
CA VAL A 100 9.04 -3.73 6.41
C VAL A 100 8.64 -2.82 7.57
N VAL A 101 7.56 -3.20 8.25
CA VAL A 101 7.01 -2.47 9.40
C VAL A 101 7.42 -3.07 10.74
N GLY A 102 7.87 -4.33 10.73
CA GLY A 102 8.24 -5.06 11.93
C GLY A 102 9.33 -6.10 11.71
N TYR A 103 10.15 -6.31 12.73
CA TYR A 103 11.20 -7.31 12.77
C TYR A 103 11.16 -8.06 14.09
N VAL A 104 11.19 -9.39 14.05
CA VAL A 104 11.15 -10.28 15.21
C VAL A 104 12.28 -11.30 15.12
N LEU A 105 12.96 -11.53 16.23
CA LEU A 105 14.00 -12.55 16.33
C LEU A 105 13.43 -13.91 16.78
N LYS A 106 13.86 -14.99 16.13
CA LYS A 106 13.63 -16.36 16.62
C LYS A 106 14.59 -16.65 17.79
N PRO A 107 14.14 -17.25 18.90
CA PRO A 107 12.76 -17.61 19.23
C PRO A 107 11.93 -16.39 19.66
N PHE A 108 10.68 -16.33 19.26
CA PHE A 108 9.78 -15.19 19.49
C PHE A 108 8.71 -15.50 20.53
N SER A 109 8.31 -14.48 21.27
CA SER A 109 7.18 -14.53 22.20
C SER A 109 5.86 -14.09 21.54
N THR A 110 4.73 -14.40 22.18
CA THR A 110 3.40 -13.95 21.72
C THR A 110 3.32 -12.42 21.74
N GLU A 111 3.88 -11.76 22.77
CA GLU A 111 3.87 -10.32 22.94
C GLU A 111 4.69 -9.59 21.85
N GLU A 112 5.82 -10.19 21.42
CA GLU A 112 6.61 -9.62 20.32
C GLU A 112 5.86 -9.67 18.99
N ILE A 113 5.17 -10.78 18.70
CA ILE A 113 4.33 -10.93 17.52
C ILE A 113 3.17 -9.94 17.57
N GLU A 114 2.44 -9.85 18.69
CA GLU A 114 1.33 -8.91 18.89
C GLU A 114 1.77 -7.47 18.61
N LYS A 115 2.90 -7.05 19.18
CA LYS A 115 3.45 -5.70 18.96
C LYS A 115 3.68 -5.40 17.49
N GLN A 116 4.18 -6.36 16.69
CA GLN A 116 4.41 -6.13 15.28
C GLN A 116 3.12 -6.16 14.46
N LEU A 117 2.17 -7.01 14.81
CA LEU A 117 0.84 -7.02 14.20
C LEU A 117 0.11 -5.68 14.41
N LEU A 118 0.18 -5.11 15.61
CA LEU A 118 -0.41 -3.80 15.90
C LEU A 118 0.24 -2.67 15.07
N LYS A 119 1.55 -2.72 14.83
CA LYS A 119 2.22 -1.78 13.92
C LYS A 119 1.74 -1.93 12.48
N ALA A 120 1.61 -3.18 11.99
CA ALA A 120 1.11 -3.45 10.66
C ALA A 120 -0.32 -2.92 10.48
N VAL A 121 -1.21 -3.18 11.44
CA VAL A 121 -2.57 -2.63 11.46
C VAL A 121 -2.57 -1.10 11.43
N SER A 122 -1.75 -0.47 12.27
CA SER A 122 -1.62 1.00 12.26
C SER A 122 -1.20 1.54 10.89
N ARG A 123 -0.27 0.88 10.22
CA ARG A 123 0.16 1.25 8.85
C ARG A 123 -0.96 1.12 7.83
N ILE A 124 -1.73 0.03 7.89
CA ILE A 124 -2.89 -0.19 7.02
C ILE A 124 -3.93 0.93 7.21
N GLU A 125 -4.27 1.25 8.45
CA GLU A 125 -5.27 2.30 8.73
C GLU A 125 -4.78 3.71 8.33
N GLN A 126 -3.49 4.00 8.47
CA GLN A 126 -2.91 5.24 7.97
C GLN A 126 -3.02 5.34 6.45
N ASN A 127 -2.68 4.27 5.71
CA ASN A 127 -2.78 4.23 4.25
C ASN A 127 -4.23 4.41 3.79
N LYS A 128 -5.19 3.71 4.41
CA LYS A 128 -6.63 3.85 4.13
C LYS A 128 -7.11 5.29 4.35
N ASN A 129 -6.68 5.95 5.42
CA ASN A 129 -7.07 7.33 5.70
C ASN A 129 -6.49 8.31 4.68
N LEU A 130 -5.23 8.12 4.26
CA LEU A 130 -4.61 8.93 3.21
C LEU A 130 -5.32 8.78 1.86
N THR A 131 -5.69 7.56 1.49
CA THR A 131 -6.45 7.31 0.25
C THR A 131 -7.81 8.00 0.30
N ARG A 132 -8.56 7.86 1.40
CA ARG A 132 -9.87 8.53 1.57
C ARG A 132 -9.75 10.06 1.54
N MET A 133 -8.66 10.62 2.09
CA MET A 133 -8.42 12.07 2.00
C MET A 133 -8.14 12.51 0.57
N ARG A 134 -7.34 11.76 -0.19
CA ARG A 134 -7.05 12.05 -1.60
C ARG A 134 -8.30 12.00 -2.47
N GLU A 135 -9.15 10.98 -2.27
CA GLU A 135 -10.44 10.85 -2.96
C GLU A 135 -11.33 12.07 -2.69
N LYS A 136 -11.47 12.48 -1.42
CA LYS A 136 -12.26 13.66 -1.07
C LYS A 136 -11.73 14.96 -1.69
N ILE A 137 -10.42 15.14 -1.77
CA ILE A 137 -9.81 16.32 -2.40
C ILE A 137 -10.11 16.30 -3.90
N SER A 138 -9.95 15.17 -4.58
CA SER A 138 -10.25 15.00 -5.99
C SER A 138 -11.72 15.30 -6.31
N ASP A 139 -12.66 14.82 -5.48
CA ASP A 139 -14.09 15.11 -5.63
C ASP A 139 -14.42 16.61 -5.47
N LEU A 140 -13.73 17.29 -4.54
CA LEU A 140 -13.89 18.73 -4.35
C LEU A 140 -13.33 19.54 -5.52
N GLU A 141 -12.16 19.17 -6.05
CA GLU A 141 -11.56 19.81 -7.22
C GLU A 141 -12.46 19.66 -8.44
N GLN A 142 -12.97 18.45 -8.70
CA GLN A 142 -13.90 18.19 -9.79
C GLN A 142 -15.19 19.02 -9.64
N SER A 143 -15.75 19.11 -8.44
CA SER A 143 -16.95 19.90 -8.17
C SER A 143 -16.73 21.40 -8.40
N GLN A 144 -15.53 21.92 -8.13
CA GLN A 144 -15.18 23.32 -8.40
C GLN A 144 -15.05 23.59 -9.91
N GLU A 145 -14.40 22.70 -10.65
CA GLU A 145 -14.30 22.78 -12.11
C GLU A 145 -15.68 22.74 -12.78
N ASP A 146 -16.56 21.83 -12.34
CA ASP A 146 -17.93 21.71 -12.83
C ASP A 146 -18.74 23.00 -12.56
N MET A 147 -18.61 23.60 -11.37
CA MET A 147 -19.28 24.86 -11.02
C MET A 147 -18.77 26.04 -11.84
N GLU A 148 -17.46 26.12 -12.08
CA GLU A 148 -16.86 27.15 -12.90
C GLU A 148 -17.32 27.01 -14.36
N PHE A 149 -17.36 25.80 -14.90
CA PHE A 149 -17.89 25.53 -16.23
C PHE A 149 -19.38 25.93 -16.38
N ILE A 150 -20.22 25.55 -15.40
CA ILE A 150 -21.65 25.93 -15.38
C ILE A 150 -21.80 27.45 -15.36
N LYS A 151 -20.98 28.15 -14.58
CA LYS A 151 -20.98 29.60 -14.48
C LYS A 151 -20.68 30.25 -15.84
N VAL A 152 -19.66 29.76 -16.54
CA VAL A 152 -19.27 30.26 -17.87
C VAL A 152 -20.40 30.08 -18.91
N ILE A 153 -21.11 28.94 -18.91
CA ILE A 153 -22.17 28.67 -19.87
C ILE A 153 -23.53 29.30 -19.51
N THR A 154 -23.73 29.67 -18.23
CA THR A 154 -24.98 30.26 -17.75
C THR A 154 -24.93 31.80 -17.58
N GLU A 155 -23.75 32.41 -17.61
CA GLU A 155 -23.63 33.86 -17.64
C GLU A 155 -24.22 34.39 -18.95
N PRO A 156 -25.22 35.30 -18.91
CA PRO A 156 -25.75 35.89 -20.11
C PRO A 156 -24.64 36.67 -20.83
N TRP A 157 -24.50 36.45 -22.12
CA TRP A 157 -23.61 37.21 -22.98
C TRP A 157 -23.98 38.71 -22.86
N ASN A 158 -23.16 39.47 -22.14
CA ASN A 158 -23.29 40.92 -22.10
C ASN A 158 -22.71 41.47 -23.41
N GLU A 159 -23.58 41.84 -24.33
CA GLU A 159 -23.21 42.51 -25.58
C GLU A 159 -22.57 43.92 -25.36
N GLU A 160 -22.51 44.41 -24.14
CA GLU A 160 -22.02 45.78 -23.84
C GLU A 160 -20.49 45.93 -23.77
N GLU A 161 -19.69 44.88 -23.78
CA GLU A 161 -18.22 45.02 -23.75
C GLU A 161 -17.52 45.03 -25.11
N ASN A 162 -18.23 44.77 -26.20
CA ASN A 162 -17.65 44.72 -27.56
C ASN A 162 -17.60 46.05 -28.29
N ASP A 163 -18.13 47.12 -27.71
CA ASP A 163 -18.14 48.45 -28.35
C ASP A 163 -16.90 49.30 -28.06
N LYS A 164 -15.91 48.78 -27.30
CA LYS A 164 -14.67 49.52 -26.99
C LYS A 164 -13.41 49.04 -27.71
N GLN A 165 -13.50 47.99 -28.52
CA GLN A 165 -12.42 47.67 -29.46
C GLN A 165 -12.91 47.96 -30.88
N GLY A 166 -12.86 49.24 -31.22
CA GLY A 166 -13.04 49.73 -32.60
C GLY A 166 -12.04 49.04 -33.52
N PHE A 167 -12.49 47.98 -34.16
CA PHE A 167 -11.76 47.42 -35.29
C PHE A 167 -11.99 48.32 -36.49
N CYS A 168 -11.01 49.19 -36.78
CA CYS A 168 -10.89 49.93 -38.03
C CYS A 168 -10.86 48.94 -39.20
N MET A 169 -12.00 48.72 -39.81
CA MET A 169 -12.11 48.26 -41.20
C MET A 169 -12.10 49.45 -42.12
N ASP A 170 -10.92 49.96 -42.40
CA ASP A 170 -10.72 50.83 -43.56
C ASP A 170 -9.42 50.41 -44.27
N ASN A 171 -9.62 49.96 -45.51
CA ASN A 171 -8.69 49.89 -46.62
C ASN A 171 -8.58 48.54 -47.33
N TRP A 172 -9.61 48.17 -48.04
CA TRP A 172 -9.45 47.35 -49.23
C TRP A 172 -10.38 47.91 -50.38
N HIS A 173 -10.03 49.08 -50.95
CA HIS A 173 -10.35 49.44 -52.31
C HIS A 173 -9.40 50.53 -52.75
N ARG A 174 -8.39 50.15 -53.53
CA ARG A 174 -7.83 50.81 -54.72
C ARG A 174 -6.49 50.20 -55.13
N SER A 175 -6.53 49.52 -56.20
CA SER A 175 -5.72 49.48 -57.42
C SER A 175 -5.45 48.02 -57.77
#